data_5959212a624bfd054f24a32907427a47
#
_entry.id   5959212a624bfd054f24a32907427a47
#
_cell.length_a   1.000
_cell.length_b   1.000
_cell.length_c   1.000
_cell.angle_alpha   90.00
_cell.angle_beta   90.00
_cell.angle_gamma   90.00
#
_symmetry.space_group_name_H-M   'P 1'
#
loop_
_entity.id
_entity.type
_entity.pdbx_description
1 polymer ?
#
loop_
_entity_poly.entity_id
_entity_poly.type
_entity_poly.pdbx_seq_one_letter_code
_entity_poly.pdbx_strand_id
1 'polypeptide(L)'
;MILDSLRAVLSSLPFWVAVAGTALLTPVAGRVGRRIGAVDSPGQGKIHTRPIPRSGGLALAGGLLVAVLGGMAAGSGAISWSREMIGVLTGAGIVTCVGLWDDMKGTTPLVKAIGQLAAAGCLVLVGIRPDFLPAPLAVIIVPVYVLGSSNAMNLIDGLDGLATGVAAIAALGFVAVGMAAGVPIVSGLALVLLGSCLGFLLHNFHPARIFLGDSGSNLIGFLLAVLMIGVVTDRHDPRWFVAPLVILGLPIVDTAWSIVRRRRQRQSILAGDLGHIYNRMVERGLGHRGAVLACYAIGVACVACGLLIVGSIGRGPS
;
A
#
# COMPACT_ATOMS: atom_id res chain seq x y z
N MET A 1 -11.92 -20.42 -3.03
CA MET A 1 -11.42 -19.02 -3.02
C MET A 1 -10.01 -18.86 -2.45
N ILE A 2 -9.72 -19.11 -1.15
CA ILE A 2 -8.35 -18.94 -0.59
C ILE A 2 -7.34 -19.88 -1.26
N LEU A 3 -7.65 -21.17 -1.41
CA LEU A 3 -6.78 -22.14 -2.09
C LEU A 3 -6.50 -21.77 -3.55
N ASP A 4 -7.49 -21.27 -4.26
CA ASP A 4 -7.36 -20.85 -5.65
C ASP A 4 -6.50 -19.59 -5.75
N SER A 5 -6.64 -18.66 -4.81
CA SER A 5 -5.77 -17.50 -4.70
C SER A 5 -4.31 -17.90 -4.43
N LEU A 6 -4.07 -18.85 -3.53
CA LEU A 6 -2.72 -19.36 -3.25
C LEU A 6 -2.12 -20.03 -4.48
N ARG A 7 -2.90 -20.84 -5.23
CA ARG A 7 -2.43 -21.43 -6.50
C ARG A 7 -2.09 -20.33 -7.52
N ALA A 8 -2.93 -19.32 -7.67
CA ALA A 8 -2.68 -18.19 -8.56
C ALA A 8 -1.38 -17.45 -8.17
N VAL A 9 -1.12 -17.23 -6.88
CA VAL A 9 0.14 -16.65 -6.39
C VAL A 9 1.33 -17.51 -6.80
N LEU A 10 1.29 -18.81 -6.49
CA LEU A 10 2.41 -19.71 -6.72
C LEU A 10 2.72 -19.95 -8.21
N SER A 11 1.71 -19.88 -9.08
CA SER A 11 1.87 -20.06 -10.54
C SER A 11 2.15 -18.76 -11.29
N SER A 12 2.07 -17.60 -10.63
CA SER A 12 2.19 -16.29 -11.29
C SER A 12 3.64 -15.90 -11.52
N LEU A 13 4.07 -15.83 -12.78
CA LEU A 13 5.38 -15.29 -13.15
C LEU A 13 5.57 -13.84 -12.67
N PRO A 14 4.61 -12.89 -12.88
CA PRO A 14 4.74 -11.52 -12.38
C PRO A 14 4.96 -11.43 -10.87
N PHE A 15 4.36 -12.32 -10.07
CA PHE A 15 4.59 -12.37 -8.63
C PHE A 15 6.07 -12.69 -8.30
N TRP A 16 6.64 -13.74 -8.88
CA TRP A 16 8.02 -14.12 -8.61
C TRP A 16 9.03 -13.12 -9.15
N VAL A 17 8.74 -12.50 -10.30
CA VAL A 17 9.54 -11.40 -10.85
C VAL A 17 9.50 -10.20 -9.91
N ALA A 18 8.35 -9.88 -9.31
CA ALA A 18 8.25 -8.81 -8.31
C ALA A 18 9.06 -9.13 -7.04
N VAL A 19 8.95 -10.35 -6.51
CA VAL A 19 9.74 -10.80 -5.35
C VAL A 19 11.24 -10.65 -5.63
N ALA A 20 11.72 -11.28 -6.68
CA ALA A 20 13.14 -11.31 -7.02
C ALA A 20 13.65 -9.91 -7.41
N GLY A 21 12.91 -9.19 -8.26
CA GLY A 21 13.25 -7.86 -8.73
C GLY A 21 13.39 -6.87 -7.57
N THR A 22 12.41 -6.83 -6.66
CA THR A 22 12.47 -5.95 -5.50
C THR A 22 13.59 -6.35 -4.55
N ALA A 23 13.76 -7.65 -4.25
CA ALA A 23 14.84 -8.12 -3.39
C ALA A 23 16.23 -7.74 -3.93
N LEU A 24 16.45 -7.89 -5.24
CA LEU A 24 17.72 -7.54 -5.90
C LEU A 24 17.94 -6.03 -6.02
N LEU A 25 16.88 -5.26 -6.24
CA LEU A 25 16.96 -3.80 -6.35
C LEU A 25 17.11 -3.11 -4.98
N THR A 26 16.70 -3.74 -3.88
CA THR A 26 16.75 -3.12 -2.55
C THR A 26 18.16 -2.71 -2.12
N PRO A 27 19.22 -3.52 -2.26
CA PRO A 27 20.58 -3.07 -1.96
C PRO A 27 21.06 -1.93 -2.87
N VAL A 28 20.60 -1.88 -4.12
CA VAL A 28 20.92 -0.79 -5.06
C VAL A 28 20.23 0.48 -4.60
N ALA A 29 18.93 0.43 -4.29
CA ALA A 29 18.17 1.56 -3.75
C ALA A 29 18.82 2.12 -2.48
N GLY A 30 19.31 1.25 -1.58
CA GLY A 30 20.03 1.68 -0.39
C GLY A 30 21.33 2.42 -0.69
N ARG A 31 22.08 2.02 -1.74
CA ARG A 31 23.29 2.76 -2.19
C ARG A 31 22.91 4.11 -2.81
N VAL A 32 21.85 4.14 -3.63
CA VAL A 32 21.33 5.39 -4.22
C VAL A 32 20.88 6.32 -3.10
N GLY A 33 20.07 5.84 -2.14
CA GLY A 33 19.58 6.65 -1.01
C GLY A 33 20.71 7.31 -0.23
N ARG A 34 21.79 6.58 0.06
CA ARG A 34 22.99 7.16 0.69
C ARG A 34 23.66 8.25 -0.15
N ARG A 35 23.71 8.09 -1.48
CA ARG A 35 24.32 9.09 -2.38
C ARG A 35 23.50 10.37 -2.49
N ILE A 36 22.17 10.27 -2.50
CA ILE A 36 21.27 11.41 -2.65
C ILE A 36 20.86 12.05 -1.31
N GLY A 37 21.36 11.51 -0.18
CA GLY A 37 21.05 12.04 1.15
C GLY A 37 19.69 11.62 1.73
N ALA A 38 18.98 10.66 1.11
CA ALA A 38 17.76 10.06 1.66
C ALA A 38 18.13 9.05 2.75
N VAL A 39 18.54 9.54 3.92
CA VAL A 39 19.08 8.74 5.04
C VAL A 39 18.49 9.21 6.35
N ASP A 40 18.09 8.28 7.19
CA ASP A 40 17.71 8.52 8.57
C ASP A 40 18.94 8.36 9.49
N SER A 41 19.37 9.47 10.10
CA SER A 41 20.50 9.47 11.04
C SER A 41 20.03 9.12 12.44
N PRO A 42 20.89 8.43 13.25
CA PRO A 42 20.60 8.19 14.66
C PRO A 42 20.32 9.49 15.42
N GLY A 43 19.40 9.44 16.40
CA GLY A 43 19.03 10.61 17.20
C GLY A 43 18.27 10.22 18.46
N GLN A 44 17.93 11.20 19.29
CA GLN A 44 17.12 10.97 20.48
C GLN A 44 15.76 10.36 20.09
N GLY A 45 15.36 9.29 20.77
CA GLY A 45 14.12 8.58 20.52
C GLY A 45 14.15 7.57 19.35
N LYS A 46 15.29 7.40 18.67
CA LYS A 46 15.46 6.40 17.61
C LYS A 46 16.15 5.14 18.12
N ILE A 47 15.69 3.98 17.65
CA ILE A 47 16.19 2.67 18.09
C ILE A 47 17.48 2.28 17.36
N HIS A 48 17.67 2.76 16.13
CA HIS A 48 18.85 2.42 15.32
C HIS A 48 20.08 3.27 15.70
N THR A 49 21.24 2.62 15.69
CA THR A 49 22.54 3.23 16.05
C THR A 49 23.40 3.61 14.85
N ARG A 50 22.95 3.28 13.64
CA ARG A 50 23.64 3.56 12.37
C ARG A 50 22.71 4.29 11.41
N PRO A 51 23.23 5.12 10.48
CA PRO A 51 22.42 5.73 9.43
C PRO A 51 21.78 4.69 8.53
N ILE A 52 20.47 4.73 8.38
CA ILE A 52 19.67 3.79 7.56
C ILE A 52 19.07 4.54 6.37
N PRO A 53 19.25 4.07 5.11
CA PRO A 53 18.62 4.68 3.95
C PRO A 53 17.09 4.64 4.02
N ARG A 54 16.42 5.72 3.61
CA ARG A 54 14.95 5.87 3.52
C ARG A 54 14.47 5.82 2.06
N SER A 55 15.08 4.99 1.25
CA SER A 55 14.87 4.90 -0.20
C SER A 55 14.23 3.59 -0.64
N GLY A 56 13.52 2.91 0.26
CA GLY A 56 12.85 1.63 -0.02
C GLY A 56 11.82 1.73 -1.13
N GLY A 57 11.15 2.88 -1.27
CA GLY A 57 10.21 3.13 -2.35
C GLY A 57 10.81 3.00 -3.74
N LEU A 58 12.10 3.33 -3.93
CA LEU A 58 12.78 3.09 -5.22
C LEU A 58 12.88 1.61 -5.57
N ALA A 59 13.16 0.75 -4.58
CA ALA A 59 13.22 -0.69 -4.79
C ALA A 59 11.84 -1.27 -5.12
N LEU A 60 10.81 -0.84 -4.38
CA LEU A 60 9.42 -1.25 -4.62
C LEU A 60 8.95 -0.80 -6.01
N ALA A 61 9.13 0.47 -6.36
CA ALA A 61 8.74 1.00 -7.68
C ALA A 61 9.48 0.28 -8.81
N GLY A 62 10.79 0.05 -8.66
CA GLY A 62 11.58 -0.69 -9.65
C GLY A 62 11.16 -2.14 -9.80
N GLY A 63 10.97 -2.87 -8.69
CA GLY A 63 10.53 -4.26 -8.69
C GLY A 63 9.12 -4.41 -9.29
N LEU A 64 8.20 -3.50 -8.92
CA LEU A 64 6.86 -3.43 -9.48
C LEU A 64 6.91 -3.19 -11.00
N LEU A 65 7.68 -2.20 -11.45
CA LEU A 65 7.79 -1.87 -12.88
C LEU A 65 8.34 -3.07 -13.68
N VAL A 66 9.40 -3.71 -13.20
CA VAL A 66 9.99 -4.90 -13.86
C VAL A 66 8.96 -6.03 -13.93
N ALA A 67 8.18 -6.25 -12.85
CA ALA A 67 7.16 -7.30 -12.82
C ALA A 67 5.99 -7.00 -13.76
N VAL A 68 5.52 -5.74 -13.81
CA VAL A 68 4.46 -5.32 -14.73
C VAL A 68 4.92 -5.48 -16.19
N LEU A 69 6.11 -4.96 -16.54
CA LEU A 69 6.64 -5.08 -17.89
C LEU A 69 6.92 -6.54 -18.27
N GLY A 70 7.47 -7.33 -17.35
CA GLY A 70 7.68 -8.77 -17.54
C GLY A 70 6.38 -9.55 -17.73
N GLY A 71 5.35 -9.24 -16.96
CA GLY A 71 4.01 -9.82 -17.10
C GLY A 71 3.36 -9.48 -18.46
N MET A 72 3.50 -8.23 -18.90
CA MET A 72 3.03 -7.79 -20.22
C MET A 72 3.77 -8.53 -21.34
N ALA A 73 5.08 -8.63 -21.27
CA ALA A 73 5.91 -9.32 -22.26
C ALA A 73 5.61 -10.83 -22.32
N ALA A 74 5.29 -11.44 -21.19
CA ALA A 74 4.92 -12.85 -21.09
C ALA A 74 3.44 -13.14 -21.48
N GLY A 75 2.65 -12.12 -21.81
CA GLY A 75 1.23 -12.30 -22.15
C GLY A 75 0.38 -12.84 -21.00
N SER A 76 0.64 -12.40 -19.77
CA SER A 76 0.02 -12.94 -18.54
C SER A 76 -1.50 -12.71 -18.45
N GLY A 77 -2.12 -12.06 -19.41
CA GLY A 77 -3.57 -11.79 -19.48
C GLY A 77 -4.11 -10.84 -18.40
N ALA A 78 -3.65 -10.99 -17.17
CA ALA A 78 -4.06 -10.13 -16.05
C ALA A 78 -3.38 -8.76 -16.05
N ILE A 79 -2.22 -8.65 -16.71
CA ILE A 79 -1.43 -7.41 -16.83
C ILE A 79 -1.20 -7.16 -18.32
N SER A 80 -1.87 -6.17 -18.88
CA SER A 80 -1.81 -5.82 -20.31
C SER A 80 -1.56 -4.32 -20.49
N TRP A 81 -1.09 -3.95 -21.67
CA TRP A 81 -1.05 -2.55 -22.07
C TRP A 81 -2.48 -2.03 -22.21
N SER A 82 -2.88 -1.19 -21.28
CA SER A 82 -4.17 -0.52 -21.28
C SER A 82 -4.02 0.92 -20.84
N ARG A 83 -5.02 1.75 -21.11
CA ARG A 83 -5.04 3.15 -20.66
C ARG A 83 -5.00 3.21 -19.13
N GLU A 84 -5.71 2.31 -18.47
CA GLU A 84 -5.78 2.19 -17.01
C GLU A 84 -4.40 1.89 -16.44
N MET A 85 -3.67 0.93 -17.00
CA MET A 85 -2.32 0.58 -16.56
C MET A 85 -1.34 1.75 -16.71
N ILE A 86 -1.42 2.50 -17.82
CA ILE A 86 -0.61 3.71 -18.02
C ILE A 86 -0.93 4.74 -16.93
N GLY A 87 -2.20 4.96 -16.61
CA GLY A 87 -2.63 5.86 -15.54
C GLY A 87 -2.10 5.43 -14.17
N VAL A 88 -2.16 4.14 -13.87
CA VAL A 88 -1.63 3.56 -12.62
C VAL A 88 -0.13 3.75 -12.53
N LEU A 89 0.64 3.41 -13.57
CA LEU A 89 2.10 3.57 -13.56
C LEU A 89 2.53 5.04 -13.48
N THR A 90 1.81 5.94 -14.15
CA THR A 90 2.06 7.38 -14.08
C THR A 90 1.79 7.90 -12.67
N GLY A 91 0.65 7.57 -12.07
CA GLY A 91 0.31 7.96 -10.71
C GLY A 91 1.30 7.40 -9.68
N ALA A 92 1.68 6.12 -9.82
CA ALA A 92 2.71 5.48 -8.99
C ALA A 92 4.06 6.21 -9.08
N GLY A 93 4.46 6.61 -10.30
CA GLY A 93 5.67 7.41 -10.51
C GLY A 93 5.59 8.77 -9.80
N ILE A 94 4.46 9.48 -9.90
CA ILE A 94 4.27 10.79 -9.26
C ILE A 94 4.39 10.68 -7.74
N VAL A 95 3.66 9.75 -7.09
CA VAL A 95 3.72 9.63 -5.62
C VAL A 95 5.09 9.16 -5.13
N THR A 96 5.76 8.30 -5.90
CA THR A 96 7.12 7.86 -5.58
C THR A 96 8.13 9.01 -5.66
N CYS A 97 8.07 9.83 -6.71
CA CYS A 97 8.96 10.97 -6.89
C CYS A 97 8.75 12.03 -5.79
N VAL A 98 7.49 12.36 -5.47
CA VAL A 98 7.17 13.32 -4.40
C VAL A 98 7.60 12.79 -3.04
N GLY A 99 7.35 11.50 -2.76
CA GLY A 99 7.80 10.85 -1.53
C GLY A 99 9.33 10.79 -1.41
N LEU A 100 10.02 10.52 -2.52
CA LEU A 100 11.49 10.54 -2.54
C LEU A 100 12.05 11.95 -2.29
N TRP A 101 11.41 12.96 -2.83
CA TRP A 101 11.77 14.35 -2.52
C TRP A 101 11.62 14.64 -1.02
N ASP A 102 10.52 14.15 -0.41
CA ASP A 102 10.33 14.26 1.04
C ASP A 102 11.42 13.52 1.82
N ASP A 103 11.75 12.28 1.43
CA ASP A 103 12.82 11.48 2.05
C ASP A 103 14.21 12.15 1.99
N MET A 104 14.47 12.99 0.97
CA MET A 104 15.74 13.68 0.77
C MET A 104 15.85 15.02 1.52
N LYS A 105 14.79 15.83 1.46
CA LYS A 105 14.84 17.25 1.86
C LYS A 105 13.79 17.62 2.92
N GLY A 106 12.83 16.74 3.19
CA GLY A 106 11.60 17.08 3.87
C GLY A 106 10.72 17.99 3.02
N THR A 107 9.43 17.76 3.02
CA THR A 107 8.46 18.62 2.34
C THR A 107 7.31 18.97 3.26
N THR A 108 6.48 19.90 2.83
CA THR A 108 5.25 20.24 3.58
C THR A 108 4.16 19.20 3.27
N PRO A 109 3.21 18.98 4.20
CA PRO A 109 2.06 18.12 3.94
C PRO A 109 1.26 18.54 2.69
N LEU A 110 1.27 19.84 2.35
CA LEU A 110 0.61 20.36 1.15
C LEU A 110 1.26 19.82 -0.14
N VAL A 111 2.58 19.80 -0.22
CA VAL A 111 3.31 19.26 -1.40
C VAL A 111 2.98 17.78 -1.60
N LYS A 112 2.96 16.99 -0.51
CA LYS A 112 2.53 15.58 -0.56
C LYS A 112 1.09 15.44 -1.05
N ALA A 113 0.18 16.24 -0.50
CA ALA A 113 -1.23 16.22 -0.91
C ALA A 113 -1.41 16.59 -2.40
N ILE A 114 -0.68 17.59 -2.91
CA ILE A 114 -0.71 17.94 -4.34
C ILE A 114 -0.24 16.78 -5.21
N GLY A 115 0.85 16.11 -4.84
CA GLY A 115 1.33 14.91 -5.56
C GLY A 115 0.31 13.77 -5.55
N GLN A 116 -0.31 13.51 -4.41
CA GLN A 116 -1.37 12.50 -4.28
C GLN A 116 -2.61 12.87 -5.10
N LEU A 117 -3.01 14.15 -5.14
CA LEU A 117 -4.12 14.64 -5.97
C LEU A 117 -3.80 14.52 -7.48
N ALA A 118 -2.57 14.84 -7.88
CA ALA A 118 -2.13 14.66 -9.27
C ALA A 118 -2.18 13.17 -9.68
N ALA A 119 -1.72 12.26 -8.81
CA ALA A 119 -1.82 10.84 -9.05
C ALA A 119 -3.28 10.35 -9.12
N ALA A 120 -4.15 10.84 -8.25
CA ALA A 120 -5.59 10.57 -8.31
C ALA A 120 -6.21 11.09 -9.61
N GLY A 121 -5.78 12.27 -10.10
CA GLY A 121 -6.16 12.82 -11.39
C GLY A 121 -5.82 11.90 -12.55
N CYS A 122 -4.63 11.25 -12.53
CA CYS A 122 -4.27 10.25 -13.54
C CYS A 122 -5.26 9.09 -13.59
N LEU A 123 -5.74 8.60 -12.43
CA LEU A 123 -6.74 7.52 -12.36
C LEU A 123 -8.07 7.95 -12.96
N VAL A 124 -8.55 9.14 -12.60
CA VAL A 124 -9.82 9.69 -13.12
C VAL A 124 -9.76 9.85 -14.64
N LEU A 125 -8.65 10.38 -15.17
CA LEU A 125 -8.46 10.62 -16.61
C LEU A 125 -8.48 9.33 -17.45
N VAL A 126 -8.04 8.21 -16.87
CA VAL A 126 -8.07 6.90 -17.56
C VAL A 126 -9.33 6.08 -17.27
N GLY A 127 -10.28 6.61 -16.48
CA GLY A 127 -11.55 5.97 -16.21
C GLY A 127 -11.57 5.05 -14.98
N ILE A 128 -10.50 5.03 -14.16
CA ILE A 128 -10.49 4.27 -12.89
C ILE A 128 -11.27 5.08 -11.84
N ARG A 129 -12.55 4.78 -11.72
CA ARG A 129 -13.50 5.44 -10.81
C ARG A 129 -14.71 4.54 -10.56
N PRO A 130 -15.46 4.75 -9.46
CA PRO A 130 -16.72 4.03 -9.23
C PRO A 130 -17.80 4.51 -10.20
N ASP A 131 -18.17 3.72 -11.21
CA ASP A 131 -19.14 4.11 -12.24
C ASP A 131 -20.60 4.09 -11.75
N PHE A 132 -20.88 3.41 -10.62
CA PHE A 132 -22.19 3.44 -9.98
C PHE A 132 -22.54 4.77 -9.33
N LEU A 133 -21.56 5.67 -9.14
CA LEU A 133 -21.75 7.00 -8.59
C LEU A 133 -21.96 8.03 -9.71
N PRO A 134 -22.78 9.08 -9.48
CA PRO A 134 -22.80 10.22 -10.37
C PRO A 134 -21.39 10.76 -10.61
N ALA A 135 -21.05 11.14 -11.84
CA ALA A 135 -19.71 11.54 -12.24
C ALA A 135 -19.03 12.56 -11.29
N PRO A 136 -19.70 13.60 -10.78
CA PRO A 136 -19.07 14.54 -9.82
C PRO A 136 -18.63 13.84 -8.52
N LEU A 137 -19.43 12.92 -7.99
CA LEU A 137 -19.09 12.17 -6.78
C LEU A 137 -17.98 11.16 -7.04
N ALA A 138 -17.97 10.49 -8.18
CA ALA A 138 -16.91 9.56 -8.58
C ALA A 138 -15.54 10.28 -8.66
N VAL A 139 -15.51 11.50 -9.22
CA VAL A 139 -14.30 12.34 -9.30
C VAL A 139 -13.80 12.77 -7.91
N ILE A 140 -14.69 12.98 -6.94
CA ILE A 140 -14.30 13.36 -5.58
C ILE A 140 -13.82 12.16 -4.77
N ILE A 141 -14.44 10.99 -4.94
CA ILE A 141 -14.12 9.80 -4.12
C ILE A 141 -12.74 9.23 -4.44
N VAL A 142 -12.27 9.32 -5.69
CA VAL A 142 -10.94 8.83 -6.08
C VAL A 142 -9.82 9.54 -5.32
N PRO A 143 -9.74 10.88 -5.27
CA PRO A 143 -8.81 11.59 -4.39
C PRO A 143 -8.93 11.21 -2.92
N VAL A 144 -10.13 11.03 -2.39
CA VAL A 144 -10.33 10.63 -0.98
C VAL A 144 -9.69 9.28 -0.71
N TYR A 145 -9.85 8.30 -1.60
CA TYR A 145 -9.19 6.99 -1.46
C TYR A 145 -7.68 7.10 -1.56
N VAL A 146 -7.15 7.85 -2.54
CA VAL A 146 -5.71 8.01 -2.74
C VAL A 146 -5.07 8.72 -1.55
N LEU A 147 -5.62 9.88 -1.13
CA LEU A 147 -5.09 10.61 0.03
C LEU A 147 -5.23 9.78 1.32
N GLY A 148 -6.42 9.20 1.53
CA GLY A 148 -6.71 8.41 2.72
C GLY A 148 -5.78 7.23 2.87
N SER A 149 -5.64 6.41 1.83
CA SER A 149 -4.79 5.22 1.85
C SER A 149 -3.30 5.56 1.91
N SER A 150 -2.82 6.57 1.14
CA SER A 150 -1.42 6.99 1.17
C SER A 150 -1.02 7.51 2.54
N ASN A 151 -1.84 8.36 3.15
CA ASN A 151 -1.54 8.88 4.48
C ASN A 151 -1.69 7.80 5.57
N ALA A 152 -2.66 6.88 5.45
CA ALA A 152 -2.82 5.79 6.40
C ALA A 152 -1.60 4.84 6.37
N MET A 153 -1.09 4.51 5.18
CA MET A 153 0.12 3.70 5.05
C MET A 153 1.37 4.44 5.54
N ASN A 154 1.45 5.75 5.36
CA ASN A 154 2.54 6.56 5.89
C ASN A 154 2.52 6.63 7.42
N LEU A 155 1.35 6.75 8.05
CA LEU A 155 1.20 6.79 9.50
C LEU A 155 1.52 5.43 10.18
N ILE A 156 1.24 4.30 9.51
CA ILE A 156 1.56 2.98 10.05
C ILE A 156 3.01 2.57 9.83
N ASP A 157 3.79 3.31 9.02
CA ASP A 157 5.21 3.04 8.73
C ASP A 157 6.13 3.53 9.87
N GLY A 158 5.83 3.15 11.11
CA GLY A 158 6.59 3.54 12.28
C GLY A 158 7.46 2.43 12.90
N LEU A 159 7.34 1.18 12.45
CA LEU A 159 8.17 0.05 12.88
C LEU A 159 8.69 -0.74 11.68
N ASP A 160 9.91 -1.29 11.82
CA ASP A 160 10.56 -2.11 10.78
C ASP A 160 9.63 -3.22 10.28
N GLY A 161 9.33 -3.23 8.98
CA GLY A 161 8.50 -4.22 8.32
C GLY A 161 6.99 -4.04 8.51
N LEU A 162 6.52 -3.13 9.39
CA LEU A 162 5.10 -3.04 9.73
C LEU A 162 4.23 -2.68 8.52
N ALA A 163 4.47 -1.52 7.92
CA ALA A 163 3.67 -1.06 6.77
C ALA A 163 3.77 -2.02 5.59
N THR A 164 4.98 -2.49 5.28
CA THR A 164 5.23 -3.42 4.18
C THR A 164 4.51 -4.76 4.37
N GLY A 165 4.52 -5.32 5.59
CA GLY A 165 3.86 -6.59 5.86
C GLY A 165 2.34 -6.47 5.91
N VAL A 166 1.80 -5.39 6.48
CA VAL A 166 0.35 -5.10 6.43
C VAL A 166 -0.11 -4.95 4.98
N ALA A 167 0.68 -4.27 4.14
CA ALA A 167 0.41 -4.15 2.71
C ALA A 167 0.44 -5.50 1.99
N ALA A 168 1.41 -6.38 2.30
CA ALA A 168 1.47 -7.73 1.75
C ALA A 168 0.22 -8.55 2.10
N ILE A 169 -0.22 -8.50 3.37
CA ILE A 169 -1.43 -9.18 3.83
C ILE A 169 -2.67 -8.64 3.11
N ALA A 170 -2.80 -7.31 3.01
CA ALA A 170 -3.90 -6.69 2.29
C ALA A 170 -3.88 -7.05 0.80
N ALA A 171 -2.71 -7.02 0.15
CA ALA A 171 -2.55 -7.40 -1.25
C ALA A 171 -2.98 -8.85 -1.51
N LEU A 172 -2.66 -9.80 -0.63
CA LEU A 172 -3.15 -11.18 -0.71
C LEU A 172 -4.70 -11.23 -0.65
N GLY A 173 -5.30 -10.43 0.23
CA GLY A 173 -6.76 -10.27 0.29
C GLY A 173 -7.32 -9.74 -1.04
N PHE A 174 -6.69 -8.75 -1.65
CA PHE A 174 -7.11 -8.19 -2.93
C PHE A 174 -6.90 -9.14 -4.12
N VAL A 175 -5.93 -10.06 -4.08
CA VAL A 175 -5.85 -11.16 -5.05
C VAL A 175 -7.15 -11.96 -5.03
N ALA A 176 -7.59 -12.39 -3.85
CA ALA A 176 -8.81 -13.18 -3.69
C ALA A 176 -10.07 -12.39 -4.09
N VAL A 177 -10.15 -11.12 -3.70
CA VAL A 177 -11.27 -10.24 -4.05
C VAL A 177 -11.31 -9.96 -5.56
N GLY A 178 -10.16 -9.67 -6.18
CA GLY A 178 -10.07 -9.45 -7.63
C GLY A 178 -10.47 -10.68 -8.44
N MET A 179 -10.07 -11.87 -8.00
CA MET A 179 -10.51 -13.14 -8.62
C MET A 179 -12.01 -13.36 -8.44
N ALA A 180 -12.56 -13.15 -7.25
CA ALA A 180 -13.99 -13.29 -6.97
C ALA A 180 -14.83 -12.25 -7.74
N ALA A 181 -14.30 -11.07 -7.94
CA ALA A 181 -14.91 -10.01 -8.72
C ALA A 181 -14.78 -10.24 -10.25
N GLY A 182 -13.90 -11.12 -10.71
CA GLY A 182 -13.60 -11.29 -12.12
C GLY A 182 -12.94 -10.05 -12.74
N VAL A 183 -12.08 -9.35 -11.96
CA VAL A 183 -11.35 -8.14 -12.39
C VAL A 183 -9.86 -8.45 -12.47
N PRO A 184 -9.35 -8.92 -13.64
CA PRO A 184 -7.97 -9.40 -13.78
C PRO A 184 -6.90 -8.36 -13.41
N ILE A 185 -7.13 -7.08 -13.73
CA ILE A 185 -6.19 -6.01 -13.42
C ILE A 185 -6.01 -5.85 -11.90
N VAL A 186 -7.07 -6.03 -11.10
CA VAL A 186 -6.98 -5.96 -9.63
C VAL A 186 -6.16 -7.13 -9.09
N SER A 187 -6.48 -8.37 -9.50
CA SER A 187 -5.73 -9.54 -9.04
C SER A 187 -4.27 -9.51 -9.51
N GLY A 188 -4.00 -9.07 -10.75
CA GLY A 188 -2.66 -8.94 -11.30
C GLY A 188 -1.81 -7.90 -10.57
N LEU A 189 -2.33 -6.69 -10.37
CA LEU A 189 -1.64 -5.64 -9.60
C LEU A 189 -1.45 -6.03 -8.14
N ALA A 190 -2.44 -6.69 -7.53
CA ALA A 190 -2.33 -7.19 -6.16
C ALA A 190 -1.23 -8.25 -6.02
N LEU A 191 -1.09 -9.16 -7.00
CA LEU A 191 0.00 -10.14 -7.05
C LEU A 191 1.38 -9.48 -7.14
N VAL A 192 1.51 -8.47 -7.99
CA VAL A 192 2.77 -7.72 -8.14
C VAL A 192 3.08 -6.93 -6.86
N LEU A 193 2.09 -6.28 -6.25
CA LEU A 193 2.28 -5.57 -4.98
C LEU A 193 2.69 -6.53 -3.86
N LEU A 194 2.02 -7.69 -3.74
CA LEU A 194 2.36 -8.74 -2.78
C LEU A 194 3.80 -9.19 -2.95
N GLY A 195 4.20 -9.53 -4.19
CA GLY A 195 5.56 -9.95 -4.49
C GLY A 195 6.60 -8.87 -4.16
N SER A 196 6.33 -7.62 -4.55
CA SER A 196 7.23 -6.49 -4.23
C SER A 196 7.38 -6.28 -2.73
N CYS A 197 6.28 -6.34 -1.96
CA CYS A 197 6.33 -6.24 -0.51
C CYS A 197 7.13 -7.39 0.13
N LEU A 198 6.92 -8.64 -0.30
CA LEU A 198 7.67 -9.79 0.22
C LEU A 198 9.16 -9.71 -0.10
N GLY A 199 9.51 -9.30 -1.34
CA GLY A 199 10.90 -9.07 -1.73
C GLY A 199 11.58 -7.98 -0.90
N PHE A 200 10.86 -6.89 -0.60
CA PHE A 200 11.37 -5.80 0.23
C PHE A 200 11.49 -6.18 1.71
N LEU A 201 10.57 -6.96 2.26
CA LEU A 201 10.60 -7.44 3.65
C LEU A 201 11.88 -8.22 4.00
N LEU A 202 12.53 -8.86 3.04
CA LEU A 202 13.83 -9.53 3.27
C LEU A 202 14.91 -8.56 3.79
N HIS A 203 14.75 -7.26 3.53
CA HIS A 203 15.69 -6.20 3.93
C HIS A 203 15.10 -5.22 4.95
N ASN A 204 13.78 -5.10 5.00
CA ASN A 204 13.05 -4.14 5.83
C ASN A 204 12.54 -4.74 7.14
N PHE A 205 12.43 -6.08 7.26
CA PHE A 205 12.02 -6.71 8.53
C PHE A 205 13.06 -6.50 9.62
N HIS A 206 12.62 -6.40 10.87
CA HIS A 206 13.47 -6.04 12.01
C HIS A 206 14.59 -7.05 12.29
N PRO A 207 15.86 -6.61 12.41
CA PRO A 207 16.37 -5.23 12.31
C PRO A 207 16.53 -4.77 10.85
N ALA A 208 15.90 -3.66 10.48
CA ALA A 208 15.89 -3.18 9.11
C ALA A 208 17.27 -2.70 8.64
N ARG A 209 17.59 -3.00 7.37
CA ARG A 209 18.78 -2.52 6.66
C ARG A 209 18.47 -1.32 5.76
N ILE A 210 17.19 -1.11 5.47
CA ILE A 210 16.64 0.00 4.68
C ILE A 210 15.21 0.26 5.15
N PHE A 211 14.85 1.52 5.28
CA PHE A 211 13.48 1.94 5.59
C PHE A 211 12.68 2.14 4.31
N LEU A 212 11.37 1.93 4.43
CA LEU A 212 10.42 2.10 3.36
C LEU A 212 10.42 3.55 2.83
N GLY A 213 10.41 4.51 3.75
CA GLY A 213 10.37 5.94 3.49
C GLY A 213 9.02 6.43 2.95
N ASP A 214 8.91 7.74 2.79
CA ASP A 214 7.71 8.38 2.25
C ASP A 214 7.47 7.99 0.80
N SER A 215 8.54 7.76 0.02
CA SER A 215 8.46 7.23 -1.34
C SER A 215 7.76 5.87 -1.40
N GLY A 216 8.05 4.98 -0.45
CA GLY A 216 7.47 3.63 -0.43
C GLY A 216 6.08 3.59 0.19
N SER A 217 5.86 4.26 1.31
CA SER A 217 4.55 4.27 1.97
C SER A 217 3.47 4.94 1.12
N ASN A 218 3.78 6.04 0.43
CA ASN A 218 2.86 6.68 -0.51
C ASN A 218 2.59 5.82 -1.75
N LEU A 219 3.61 5.14 -2.28
CA LEU A 219 3.44 4.20 -3.39
C LEU A 219 2.51 3.03 -3.02
N ILE A 220 2.77 2.38 -1.88
CA ILE A 220 1.91 1.29 -1.38
C ILE A 220 0.48 1.79 -1.18
N GLY A 221 0.31 2.93 -0.51
CA GLY A 221 -1.01 3.50 -0.26
C GLY A 221 -1.76 3.85 -1.54
N PHE A 222 -1.08 4.42 -2.53
CA PHE A 222 -1.65 4.69 -3.85
C PHE A 222 -2.11 3.39 -4.54
N LEU A 223 -1.27 2.36 -4.57
CA LEU A 223 -1.62 1.07 -5.19
C LEU A 223 -2.79 0.39 -4.48
N LEU A 224 -2.84 0.44 -3.15
CA LEU A 224 -3.98 -0.07 -2.38
C LEU A 224 -5.26 0.71 -2.71
N ALA A 225 -5.19 2.03 -2.89
CA ALA A 225 -6.34 2.81 -3.36
C ALA A 225 -6.79 2.40 -4.76
N VAL A 226 -5.84 2.15 -5.69
CA VAL A 226 -6.16 1.62 -7.03
C VAL A 226 -6.89 0.28 -6.94
N LEU A 227 -6.42 -0.63 -6.08
CA LEU A 227 -7.07 -1.94 -5.87
C LEU A 227 -8.48 -1.79 -5.29
N MET A 228 -8.66 -0.90 -4.29
CA MET A 228 -9.97 -0.60 -3.71
C MET A 228 -10.95 -0.07 -4.75
N ILE A 229 -10.53 0.90 -5.55
CA ILE A 229 -11.38 1.53 -6.57
C ILE A 229 -11.68 0.52 -7.69
N GLY A 230 -10.67 -0.23 -8.14
CA GLY A 230 -10.81 -1.24 -9.20
C GLY A 230 -11.81 -2.35 -8.87
N VAL A 231 -11.95 -2.71 -7.59
CA VAL A 231 -12.96 -3.71 -7.17
C VAL A 231 -14.38 -3.17 -7.30
N VAL A 232 -14.59 -1.87 -7.06
CA VAL A 232 -15.94 -1.26 -7.05
C VAL A 232 -16.36 -0.68 -8.40
N THR A 233 -15.47 -0.62 -9.38
CA THR A 233 -15.80 -0.23 -10.75
C THR A 233 -16.85 -1.21 -11.31
N ASP A 234 -17.91 -0.73 -11.94
CA ASP A 234 -19.03 -1.50 -12.49
C ASP A 234 -19.83 -2.34 -11.48
N ARG A 235 -19.75 -2.05 -10.17
CA ARG A 235 -20.41 -2.80 -9.13
C ARG A 235 -21.42 -1.98 -8.36
N HIS A 236 -22.68 -2.43 -8.30
CA HIS A 236 -23.77 -1.74 -7.59
C HIS A 236 -24.02 -2.28 -6.17
N ASP A 237 -23.51 -3.46 -5.83
CA ASP A 237 -23.67 -4.05 -4.50
C ASP A 237 -22.74 -3.36 -3.47
N PRO A 238 -23.28 -2.75 -2.40
CA PRO A 238 -22.48 -2.03 -1.39
C PRO A 238 -21.39 -2.90 -0.72
N ARG A 239 -21.56 -4.22 -0.71
CA ARG A 239 -20.59 -5.14 -0.12
C ARG A 239 -19.24 -5.09 -0.82
N TRP A 240 -19.21 -4.84 -2.15
CA TRP A 240 -17.97 -4.64 -2.88
C TRP A 240 -17.24 -3.36 -2.47
N PHE A 241 -17.96 -2.36 -1.97
CA PHE A 241 -17.38 -1.13 -1.43
C PHE A 241 -16.88 -1.32 0.01
N VAL A 242 -17.62 -2.06 0.84
CA VAL A 242 -17.29 -2.27 2.26
C VAL A 242 -16.12 -3.23 2.42
N ALA A 243 -16.05 -4.32 1.65
CA ALA A 243 -15.02 -5.33 1.79
C ALA A 243 -13.58 -4.78 1.64
N PRO A 244 -13.23 -3.96 0.64
CA PRO A 244 -11.92 -3.32 0.54
C PRO A 244 -11.58 -2.42 1.73
N LEU A 245 -12.55 -1.67 2.26
CA LEU A 245 -12.35 -0.85 3.46
C LEU A 245 -12.04 -1.69 4.70
N VAL A 246 -12.72 -2.84 4.84
CA VAL A 246 -12.47 -3.78 5.93
C VAL A 246 -11.10 -4.45 5.79
N ILE A 247 -10.66 -4.79 4.57
CA ILE A 247 -9.31 -5.33 4.32
C ILE A 247 -8.24 -4.35 4.80
N LEU A 248 -8.43 -3.06 4.57
CA LEU A 248 -7.53 -2.00 5.07
C LEU A 248 -7.94 -1.48 6.46
N GLY A 249 -8.70 -2.26 7.23
CA GLY A 249 -9.25 -1.83 8.52
C GLY A 249 -8.19 -1.36 9.51
N LEU A 250 -7.05 -2.04 9.61
CA LEU A 250 -5.99 -1.65 10.55
C LEU A 250 -5.44 -0.24 10.26
N PRO A 251 -4.91 0.09 9.06
CA PRO A 251 -4.41 1.45 8.79
C PRO A 251 -5.53 2.50 8.82
N ILE A 252 -6.74 2.19 8.39
CA ILE A 252 -7.87 3.12 8.42
C ILE A 252 -8.28 3.46 9.86
N VAL A 253 -8.44 2.44 10.71
CA VAL A 253 -8.84 2.64 12.12
C VAL A 253 -7.76 3.36 12.91
N ASP A 254 -6.48 3.02 12.71
CA ASP A 254 -5.37 3.70 13.39
C ASP A 254 -5.30 5.17 13.00
N THR A 255 -5.48 5.50 11.71
CA THR A 255 -5.53 6.87 11.21
C THR A 255 -6.72 7.64 11.78
N ALA A 256 -7.93 7.05 11.72
CA ALA A 256 -9.14 7.68 12.26
C ALA A 256 -9.00 7.96 13.75
N TRP A 257 -8.46 7.01 14.51
CA TRP A 257 -8.20 7.17 15.93
C TRP A 257 -7.19 8.27 16.21
N SER A 258 -6.12 8.37 15.41
CA SER A 258 -5.13 9.45 15.52
C SER A 258 -5.75 10.83 15.29
N ILE A 259 -6.63 10.97 14.29
CA ILE A 259 -7.35 12.22 14.02
C ILE A 259 -8.25 12.60 15.22
N VAL A 260 -9.04 11.65 15.75
CA VAL A 260 -9.91 11.87 16.91
C VAL A 260 -9.09 12.30 18.14
N ARG A 261 -7.98 11.61 18.41
CA ARG A 261 -7.10 11.94 19.55
C ARG A 261 -6.52 13.34 19.43
N ARG A 262 -5.94 13.70 18.28
CA ARG A 262 -5.36 15.04 18.03
C ARG A 262 -6.40 16.14 18.21
N ARG A 263 -7.63 15.93 17.66
CA ARG A 263 -8.76 16.89 17.88
C ARG A 263 -9.10 17.05 19.36
N ARG A 264 -9.20 15.95 20.11
CA ARG A 264 -9.47 15.99 21.56
C ARG A 264 -8.37 16.71 22.34
N GLN A 265 -7.12 16.60 21.90
CA GLN A 265 -5.95 17.26 22.49
C GLN A 265 -5.75 18.70 21.98
N ARG A 266 -6.64 19.20 21.13
CA ARG A 266 -6.53 20.53 20.47
C ARG A 266 -5.23 20.70 19.67
N GLN A 267 -4.68 19.62 19.15
CA GLN A 267 -3.49 19.60 18.31
C GLN A 267 -3.86 19.67 16.83
N SER A 268 -2.93 20.14 15.99
CA SER A 268 -3.08 20.08 14.55
C SER A 268 -3.23 18.62 14.09
N ILE A 269 -4.17 18.35 13.17
CA ILE A 269 -4.36 17.03 12.55
C ILE A 269 -3.09 16.57 11.82
N LEU A 270 -2.25 17.53 11.39
CA LEU A 270 -0.99 17.27 10.68
C LEU A 270 0.22 17.11 11.62
N ALA A 271 0.05 17.29 12.92
CA ALA A 271 1.14 17.10 13.88
C ALA A 271 1.58 15.64 13.95
N GLY A 272 2.88 15.41 14.18
CA GLY A 272 3.39 14.06 14.50
C GLY A 272 2.75 13.52 15.80
N ASP A 273 2.54 12.21 15.87
CA ASP A 273 1.89 11.57 17.01
C ASP A 273 2.53 10.21 17.30
N LEU A 274 2.79 9.94 18.56
CA LEU A 274 3.32 8.65 19.04
C LEU A 274 2.23 7.71 19.58
N GLY A 275 0.97 8.09 19.53
CA GLY A 275 -0.14 7.32 20.10
C GLY A 275 -0.72 6.25 19.17
N HIS A 276 -0.03 5.87 18.09
CA HIS A 276 -0.46 4.80 17.17
C HIS A 276 -0.60 3.45 17.87
N ILE A 277 -1.42 2.55 17.33
CA ILE A 277 -1.70 1.24 17.93
C ILE A 277 -0.41 0.44 18.19
N TYR A 278 0.54 0.46 17.25
CA TYR A 278 1.80 -0.25 17.36
C TYR A 278 2.70 0.33 18.47
N ASN A 279 2.75 1.66 18.66
CA ASN A 279 3.51 2.29 19.75
C ASN A 279 2.96 1.88 21.11
N ARG A 280 1.63 1.87 21.28
CA ARG A 280 0.98 1.42 22.51
C ARG A 280 1.25 -0.05 22.82
N MET A 281 1.37 -0.91 21.78
CA MET A 281 1.74 -2.31 21.95
C MET A 281 3.18 -2.44 22.46
N VAL A 282 4.11 -1.65 21.90
CA VAL A 282 5.50 -1.61 22.36
C VAL A 282 5.59 -1.10 23.81
N GLU A 283 4.89 -0.01 24.14
CA GLU A 283 4.85 0.56 25.50
C GLU A 283 4.26 -0.43 26.53
N ARG A 284 3.36 -1.32 26.10
CA ARG A 284 2.80 -2.40 26.93
C ARG A 284 3.69 -3.64 27.04
N GLY A 285 4.90 -3.59 26.50
CA GLY A 285 5.92 -4.63 26.67
C GLY A 285 5.96 -5.72 25.60
N LEU A 286 5.21 -5.61 24.48
CA LEU A 286 5.29 -6.61 23.40
C LEU A 286 6.64 -6.58 22.66
N GLY A 287 7.42 -5.52 22.79
CA GLY A 287 8.62 -5.30 22.01
C GLY A 287 8.33 -5.07 20.53
N HIS A 288 9.36 -4.70 19.78
CA HIS A 288 9.24 -4.31 18.36
C HIS A 288 8.61 -5.42 17.50
N ARG A 289 9.23 -6.62 17.50
CA ARG A 289 8.73 -7.76 16.70
C ARG A 289 7.33 -8.21 17.12
N GLY A 290 7.06 -8.24 18.44
CA GLY A 290 5.76 -8.64 18.96
C GLY A 290 4.64 -7.70 18.51
N ALA A 291 4.86 -6.39 18.54
CA ALA A 291 3.90 -5.40 18.06
C ALA A 291 3.63 -5.53 16.55
N VAL A 292 4.67 -5.75 15.74
CA VAL A 292 4.52 -5.99 14.30
C VAL A 292 3.71 -7.24 14.00
N LEU A 293 4.02 -8.36 14.66
CA LEU A 293 3.28 -9.62 14.48
C LEU A 293 1.83 -9.52 14.95
N ALA A 294 1.56 -8.80 16.04
CA ALA A 294 0.20 -8.52 16.48
C ALA A 294 -0.59 -7.69 15.45
N CYS A 295 0.03 -6.68 14.86
CA CYS A 295 -0.57 -5.91 13.77
C CYS A 295 -0.82 -6.78 12.52
N TYR A 296 0.08 -7.70 12.19
CA TYR A 296 -0.13 -8.67 11.11
C TYR A 296 -1.33 -9.57 11.39
N ALA A 297 -1.47 -10.08 12.62
CA ALA A 297 -2.63 -10.88 13.01
C ALA A 297 -3.95 -10.11 12.88
N ILE A 298 -3.97 -8.81 13.26
CA ILE A 298 -5.12 -7.94 13.04
C ILE A 298 -5.38 -7.76 11.53
N GLY A 299 -4.33 -7.53 10.72
CA GLY A 299 -4.45 -7.43 9.26
C GLY A 299 -5.06 -8.70 8.63
N VAL A 300 -4.60 -9.88 9.06
CA VAL A 300 -5.16 -11.17 8.62
C VAL A 300 -6.64 -11.29 9.00
N ALA A 301 -7.01 -10.90 10.21
CA ALA A 301 -8.42 -10.88 10.64
C ALA A 301 -9.26 -9.92 9.78
N CYS A 302 -8.75 -8.74 9.47
CA CYS A 302 -9.41 -7.78 8.57
C CYS A 302 -9.61 -8.37 7.16
N VAL A 303 -8.60 -9.02 6.61
CA VAL A 303 -8.71 -9.71 5.31
C VAL A 303 -9.76 -10.82 5.36
N ALA A 304 -9.73 -11.67 6.40
CA ALA A 304 -10.72 -12.73 6.57
C ALA A 304 -12.15 -12.18 6.62
N CYS A 305 -12.39 -11.11 7.41
CA CYS A 305 -13.69 -10.43 7.45
C CYS A 305 -14.10 -9.86 6.07
N GLY A 306 -13.19 -9.21 5.36
CA GLY A 306 -13.45 -8.70 4.01
C GLY A 306 -13.82 -9.82 3.03
N LEU A 307 -13.13 -10.95 3.08
CA LEU A 307 -13.42 -12.12 2.24
C LEU A 307 -14.76 -12.79 2.60
N LEU A 308 -15.17 -12.78 3.87
CA LEU A 308 -16.51 -13.25 4.29
C LEU A 308 -17.61 -12.35 3.72
N ILE A 309 -17.41 -11.04 3.71
CA ILE A 309 -18.34 -10.08 3.09
C ILE A 309 -18.49 -10.38 1.60
N VAL A 310 -17.39 -10.56 0.86
CA VAL A 310 -17.40 -10.91 -0.56
C VAL A 310 -18.07 -12.28 -0.76
N GLY A 311 -17.75 -13.28 0.03
CA GLY A 311 -18.33 -14.63 -0.05
C GLY A 311 -19.83 -14.68 0.20
N SER A 312 -20.41 -13.67 0.85
CA SER A 312 -21.86 -13.55 1.06
C SER A 312 -22.62 -12.99 -0.17
N ILE A 313 -21.92 -12.39 -1.16
CA ILE A 313 -22.53 -11.78 -2.34
C ILE A 313 -23.17 -12.84 -3.27
N GLY A 314 -22.53 -14.00 -3.41
CA GLY A 314 -23.05 -15.11 -4.24
C GLY A 314 -24.12 -15.98 -3.57
N ARG A 315 -24.51 -15.69 -2.33
CA ARG A 315 -25.47 -16.45 -1.52
C ARG A 315 -26.78 -15.69 -1.24
N GLY A 316 -27.07 -14.63 -1.96
CA GLY A 316 -28.36 -13.95 -1.87
C GLY A 316 -29.50 -14.89 -2.29
N PRO A 317 -30.72 -14.75 -1.72
CA PRO A 317 -31.84 -15.57 -2.14
C PRO A 317 -32.08 -15.40 -3.62
N SER A 318 -32.05 -16.54 -4.34
CA SER A 318 -32.47 -16.70 -5.73
C SER A 318 -33.91 -16.34 -5.92
#